data_5810ea6808babd2c3423341a040611c5
#
_entry.id   5810ea6808babd2c3423341a040611c5
#
_cell.length_a   1.000
_cell.length_b   1.000
_cell.length_c   1.000
_cell.angle_alpha   90.00
_cell.angle_beta   90.00
_cell.angle_gamma   90.00
#
_symmetry.space_group_name_H-M   'P 1'
#
loop_
_entity.id
_entity.type
_entity.pdbx_description
1 polymer ?
#
loop_
_entity_poly.entity_id
_entity_poly.type
_entity_poly.pdbx_seq_one_letter_code
_entity_poly.pdbx_strand_id
1 'polypeptide(L)'
;PLKPMARVASGGETARLMLALKSTLAHADATPTLIFDEIDQGIGGRVGAIVGQKLWRLTGAAPGENGDGAAAHQVLCITHLPQLAAFGDHHYTVSKQILAQGDAERTHTVVETLTAEARIAELTQMLGAHSEAGRRSVEEMLGEVAQVKTGALVLN
;
A
#
# COMPACT_ATOMS: atom_id res chain seq x y z
N PRO A 1 -15.76 -23.86 20.64
CA PRO A 1 -15.45 -22.93 21.74
C PRO A 1 -14.80 -21.67 21.19
N LEU A 2 -15.18 -20.49 21.72
CA LEU A 2 -14.58 -19.20 21.37
C LEU A 2 -13.08 -19.24 21.75
N LYS A 3 -12.23 -18.78 20.80
CA LYS A 3 -10.79 -18.67 21.01
C LYS A 3 -10.38 -17.18 20.93
N PRO A 4 -9.35 -16.76 21.66
CA PRO A 4 -8.80 -15.40 21.51
C PRO A 4 -8.38 -15.14 20.06
N MET A 5 -8.71 -13.96 19.51
CA MET A 5 -8.42 -13.58 18.12
C MET A 5 -6.92 -13.70 17.78
N ALA A 6 -6.04 -13.33 18.70
CA ALA A 6 -4.58 -13.48 18.57
C ALA A 6 -4.09 -14.93 18.32
N ARG A 7 -4.94 -15.95 18.55
CA ARG A 7 -4.62 -17.35 18.31
C ARG A 7 -5.23 -17.91 17.02
N VAL A 8 -6.09 -17.14 16.35
CA VAL A 8 -6.92 -17.64 15.24
C VAL A 8 -6.74 -16.79 13.99
N ALA A 9 -6.54 -15.48 14.12
CA ALA A 9 -6.36 -14.57 13.01
C ALA A 9 -4.91 -14.56 12.52
N SER A 10 -4.73 -14.52 11.20
CA SER A 10 -3.43 -14.26 10.57
C SER A 10 -3.04 -12.79 10.71
N GLY A 11 -1.76 -12.47 10.49
CA GLY A 11 -1.25 -11.08 10.51
C GLY A 11 -2.04 -10.19 9.55
N GLY A 12 -2.26 -10.64 8.31
CA GLY A 12 -3.03 -9.91 7.32
C GLY A 12 -4.51 -9.69 7.69
N GLU A 13 -5.17 -10.67 8.32
CA GLU A 13 -6.54 -10.50 8.82
C GLU A 13 -6.61 -9.47 9.94
N THR A 14 -5.65 -9.51 10.87
CA THR A 14 -5.55 -8.54 11.95
C THR A 14 -5.29 -7.13 11.42
N ALA A 15 -4.40 -6.97 10.44
CA ALA A 15 -4.09 -5.70 9.82
C ALA A 15 -5.32 -5.11 9.10
N ARG A 16 -6.08 -5.94 8.36
CA ARG A 16 -7.33 -5.51 7.70
C ARG A 16 -8.44 -5.15 8.69
N LEU A 17 -8.56 -5.87 9.80
CA LEU A 17 -9.49 -5.51 10.88
C LEU A 17 -9.09 -4.16 11.49
N MET A 18 -7.81 -3.94 11.74
CA MET A 18 -7.31 -2.66 12.24
C MET A 18 -7.58 -1.53 11.23
N LEU A 19 -7.39 -1.77 9.93
CA LEU A 19 -7.76 -0.80 8.90
C LEU A 19 -9.25 -0.44 8.94
N ALA A 20 -10.13 -1.43 9.10
CA ALA A 20 -11.58 -1.18 9.21
C ALA A 20 -11.92 -0.35 10.45
N LEU A 21 -11.32 -0.65 11.60
CA LEU A 21 -11.49 0.13 12.82
C LEU A 21 -10.98 1.57 12.65
N LYS A 22 -9.78 1.75 12.12
CA LYS A 22 -9.19 3.08 11.86
C LYS A 22 -10.03 3.89 10.87
N SER A 23 -10.54 3.28 9.81
CA SER A 23 -11.44 3.94 8.85
C SER A 23 -12.77 4.39 9.49
N THR A 24 -13.26 3.66 10.50
CA THR A 24 -14.51 4.01 11.20
C THR A 24 -14.28 5.08 12.27
N LEU A 25 -13.12 5.06 12.92
CA LEU A 25 -12.76 5.93 14.04
C LEU A 25 -11.87 7.11 13.63
N ALA A 26 -11.67 7.34 12.33
CA ALA A 26 -10.72 8.33 11.82
C ALA A 26 -10.91 9.74 12.41
N HIS A 27 -12.16 10.15 12.70
CA HIS A 27 -12.46 11.44 13.33
C HIS A 27 -12.06 11.54 14.80
N ALA A 28 -11.90 10.40 15.50
CA ALA A 28 -11.59 10.35 16.92
C ALA A 28 -10.13 9.97 17.21
N ASP A 29 -9.38 9.57 16.17
CA ASP A 29 -8.04 9.04 16.31
C ASP A 29 -6.97 10.11 16.08
N ALA A 30 -6.25 10.47 17.13
CA ALA A 30 -5.18 11.45 17.09
C ALA A 30 -3.80 10.87 16.71
N THR A 31 -3.73 9.58 16.30
CA THR A 31 -2.45 8.93 15.93
C THR A 31 -1.92 9.51 14.62
N PRO A 32 -0.76 10.21 14.59
CA PRO A 32 -0.33 10.92 13.39
C PRO A 32 0.18 10.01 12.28
N THR A 33 0.74 8.83 12.61
CA THR A 33 1.34 7.90 11.65
C THR A 33 0.82 6.49 11.87
N LEU A 34 0.36 5.86 10.80
CA LEU A 34 -0.13 4.48 10.77
C LEU A 34 0.81 3.64 9.90
N ILE A 35 1.25 2.50 10.43
CA ILE A 35 2.11 1.56 9.71
C ILE A 35 1.34 0.26 9.51
N PHE A 36 1.20 -0.17 8.26
CA PHE A 36 0.56 -1.43 7.89
C PHE A 36 1.59 -2.35 7.25
N ASP A 37 1.84 -3.46 7.89
CA ASP A 37 2.66 -4.55 7.40
C ASP A 37 1.80 -5.80 7.19
N GLU A 38 2.11 -6.60 6.16
CA GLU A 38 1.39 -7.83 5.80
C GLU A 38 -0.12 -7.66 5.53
N ILE A 39 -0.61 -6.44 5.29
CA ILE A 39 -2.05 -6.17 5.08
C ILE A 39 -2.60 -6.88 3.83
N ASP A 40 -1.73 -7.16 2.86
CA ASP A 40 -2.02 -7.83 1.60
C ASP A 40 -1.84 -9.36 1.66
N GLN A 41 -1.46 -9.91 2.81
CA GLN A 41 -1.32 -11.35 2.98
C GLN A 41 -2.67 -12.07 2.77
N GLY A 42 -2.68 -13.03 1.84
CA GLY A 42 -3.86 -13.86 1.54
C GLY A 42 -4.97 -13.15 0.75
N ILE A 43 -4.69 -11.99 0.13
CA ILE A 43 -5.63 -11.33 -0.78
C ILE A 43 -5.06 -11.22 -2.19
N GLY A 44 -5.95 -11.11 -3.19
CA GLY A 44 -5.58 -10.89 -4.59
C GLY A 44 -5.71 -9.43 -5.01
N GLY A 45 -5.28 -9.14 -6.24
CA GLY A 45 -5.17 -7.77 -6.77
C GLY A 45 -6.46 -6.95 -6.68
N ARG A 46 -7.64 -7.55 -6.95
CA ARG A 46 -8.93 -6.84 -6.82
C ARG A 46 -9.17 -6.32 -5.40
N VAL A 47 -8.94 -7.15 -4.39
CA VAL A 47 -9.08 -6.75 -2.99
C VAL A 47 -7.96 -5.79 -2.60
N GLY A 48 -6.75 -5.99 -3.15
CA GLY A 48 -5.61 -5.08 -2.97
C GLY A 48 -5.91 -3.65 -3.40
N ALA A 49 -6.60 -3.44 -4.52
CA ALA A 49 -7.03 -2.12 -4.98
C ALA A 49 -8.02 -1.46 -3.98
N ILE A 50 -8.99 -2.22 -3.46
CA ILE A 50 -9.95 -1.72 -2.46
C ILE A 50 -9.23 -1.34 -1.15
N VAL A 51 -8.28 -2.17 -0.70
CA VAL A 51 -7.45 -1.90 0.48
C VAL A 51 -6.61 -0.64 0.26
N GLY A 52 -5.97 -0.52 -0.91
CA GLY A 52 -5.18 0.66 -1.28
C GLY A 52 -5.99 1.95 -1.26
N GLN A 53 -7.21 1.93 -1.81
CA GLN A 53 -8.14 3.07 -1.75
C GLN A 53 -8.47 3.44 -0.29
N LYS A 54 -8.75 2.46 0.56
CA LYS A 54 -9.08 2.72 1.98
C LYS A 54 -7.89 3.29 2.74
N LEU A 55 -6.67 2.78 2.51
CA LEU A 55 -5.45 3.33 3.09
C LEU A 55 -5.21 4.78 2.66
N TRP A 56 -5.38 5.05 1.36
CA TRP A 56 -5.23 6.40 0.85
C TRP A 56 -6.26 7.38 1.44
N ARG A 57 -7.50 6.97 1.66
CA ARG A 57 -8.52 7.81 2.32
C ARG A 57 -8.14 8.21 3.75
N LEU A 58 -7.42 7.37 4.50
CA LEU A 58 -6.92 7.72 5.83
C LEU A 58 -5.94 8.91 5.84
N THR A 59 -5.37 9.27 4.70
CA THR A 59 -4.50 10.45 4.59
C THR A 59 -5.29 11.77 4.56
N GLY A 60 -6.61 11.72 4.53
CA GLY A 60 -7.48 12.91 4.42
C GLY A 60 -7.44 13.57 3.03
N ALA A 61 -6.82 12.92 2.03
CA ALA A 61 -6.69 13.48 0.69
C ALA A 61 -7.94 13.24 -0.20
N ALA A 62 -8.92 12.45 0.26
CA ALA A 62 -10.10 12.12 -0.52
C ALA A 62 -11.03 13.33 -0.69
N PRO A 63 -11.54 13.59 -1.92
CA PRO A 63 -12.49 14.67 -2.16
C PRO A 63 -13.77 14.52 -1.32
N GLY A 64 -14.19 15.59 -0.63
CA GLY A 64 -15.42 15.63 0.15
C GLY A 64 -15.36 15.01 1.54
N GLU A 65 -14.25 14.39 1.94
CA GLU A 65 -14.06 13.84 3.28
C GLU A 65 -13.43 14.84 4.26
N ASN A 66 -12.99 16.00 3.76
CA ASN A 66 -12.45 17.10 4.57
C ASN A 66 -13.58 17.90 5.28
N GLY A 67 -14.48 17.19 5.96
CA GLY A 67 -15.35 17.81 6.96
C GLY A 67 -14.50 18.26 8.16
N ASP A 68 -14.86 19.39 8.77
CA ASP A 68 -14.15 19.99 9.91
C ASP A 68 -13.72 18.92 10.94
N GLY A 69 -12.41 18.61 10.99
CA GLY A 69 -11.80 17.80 12.03
C GLY A 69 -11.45 16.35 11.70
N ALA A 70 -11.51 15.90 10.44
CA ALA A 70 -10.97 14.58 10.09
C ALA A 70 -9.44 14.60 10.28
N ALA A 71 -8.92 13.72 11.14
CA ALA A 71 -7.48 13.59 11.33
C ALA A 71 -6.85 13.02 10.05
N ALA A 72 -5.94 13.76 9.44
CA ALA A 72 -5.12 13.27 8.35
C ALA A 72 -3.96 12.45 8.92
N HIS A 73 -3.85 11.18 8.51
CA HIS A 73 -2.76 10.32 8.94
C HIS A 73 -1.66 10.26 7.89
N GLN A 74 -0.41 10.19 8.31
CA GLN A 74 0.63 9.63 7.46
C GLN A 74 0.45 8.11 7.45
N VAL A 75 0.36 7.52 6.26
CA VAL A 75 0.21 6.07 6.11
C VAL A 75 1.44 5.48 5.46
N LEU A 76 2.10 4.55 6.15
CA LEU A 76 3.18 3.72 5.62
C LEU A 76 2.65 2.32 5.41
N CYS A 77 2.78 1.78 4.22
CA CYS A 77 2.33 0.43 3.90
C CYS A 77 3.44 -0.37 3.22
N ILE A 78 3.68 -1.58 3.74
CA ILE A 78 4.59 -2.55 3.14
C ILE A 78 3.73 -3.55 2.38
N THR A 79 3.98 -3.71 1.08
CA THR A 79 3.15 -4.53 0.20
C THR A 79 3.94 -5.17 -0.95
N HIS A 80 3.49 -6.32 -1.42
CA HIS A 80 3.95 -6.95 -2.65
C HIS A 80 2.89 -6.86 -3.77
N LEU A 81 1.72 -6.26 -3.51
CA LEU A 81 0.66 -6.11 -4.50
C LEU A 81 0.78 -4.78 -5.25
N PRO A 82 0.99 -4.79 -6.58
CA PRO A 82 1.09 -3.57 -7.38
C PRO A 82 -0.20 -2.74 -7.33
N GLN A 83 -1.38 -3.36 -7.24
CA GLN A 83 -2.67 -2.69 -7.14
C GLN A 83 -2.80 -1.86 -5.87
N LEU A 84 -2.17 -2.29 -4.77
CA LEU A 84 -2.14 -1.55 -3.52
C LEU A 84 -1.07 -0.47 -3.58
N ALA A 85 0.14 -0.79 -4.04
CA ALA A 85 1.27 0.14 -4.17
C ALA A 85 0.95 1.31 -5.12
N ALA A 86 0.08 1.11 -6.12
CA ALA A 86 -0.36 2.15 -7.04
C ALA A 86 -1.07 3.32 -6.34
N PHE A 87 -1.69 3.11 -5.17
CA PHE A 87 -2.33 4.17 -4.38
C PHE A 87 -1.36 5.04 -3.59
N GLY A 88 -0.10 4.62 -3.38
CA GLY A 88 0.90 5.42 -2.69
C GLY A 88 1.18 6.75 -3.41
N ASP A 89 1.28 7.85 -2.68
CA ASP A 89 1.73 9.14 -3.23
C ASP A 89 3.26 9.16 -3.38
N HIS A 90 3.95 8.44 -2.50
CA HIS A 90 5.37 8.15 -2.57
C HIS A 90 5.59 6.64 -2.63
N HIS A 91 6.55 6.21 -3.43
CA HIS A 91 6.90 4.80 -3.57
C HIS A 91 8.39 4.61 -3.31
N TYR A 92 8.70 3.68 -2.41
CA TYR A 92 10.07 3.29 -2.06
C TYR A 92 10.25 1.82 -2.39
N THR A 93 11.37 1.46 -3.00
CA THR A 93 11.79 0.07 -3.12
C THR A 93 12.79 -0.26 -2.03
N VAL A 94 12.73 -1.50 -1.54
CA VAL A 94 13.64 -2.03 -0.51
C VAL A 94 14.36 -3.22 -1.10
N SER A 95 15.67 -3.12 -1.20
CA SER A 95 16.52 -4.18 -1.73
C SER A 95 17.61 -4.59 -0.75
N LYS A 96 18.08 -5.84 -0.86
CA LYS A 96 19.24 -6.34 -0.12
C LYS A 96 20.43 -6.40 -1.06
N GLN A 97 21.51 -5.72 -0.70
CA GLN A 97 22.76 -5.77 -1.43
C GLN A 97 23.82 -6.50 -0.59
N ILE A 98 24.51 -7.45 -1.22
CA ILE A 98 25.63 -8.15 -0.60
C ILE A 98 26.90 -7.38 -0.98
N LEU A 99 27.56 -6.79 0.00
CA LEU A 99 28.85 -6.16 -0.18
C LEU A 99 29.96 -7.12 0.27
N ALA A 100 30.80 -7.54 -0.67
CA ALA A 100 32.01 -8.28 -0.35
C ALA A 100 33.05 -7.31 0.21
N GLN A 101 33.38 -7.41 1.49
CA GLN A 101 34.48 -6.70 2.14
C GLN A 101 35.49 -7.71 2.64
N GLY A 102 36.50 -8.04 1.82
CA GLY A 102 37.49 -9.09 2.12
C GLY A 102 36.81 -10.47 2.20
N ASP A 103 37.12 -11.27 3.22
CA ASP A 103 36.58 -12.61 3.44
C ASP A 103 35.19 -12.62 4.12
N ALA A 104 34.56 -11.45 4.39
CA ALA A 104 33.26 -11.33 5.03
C ALA A 104 32.22 -10.75 4.06
N GLU A 105 31.13 -11.47 3.86
CA GLU A 105 29.92 -10.97 3.19
C GLU A 105 29.03 -10.24 4.20
N ARG A 106 28.69 -8.98 3.91
CA ARG A 106 27.71 -8.21 4.67
C ARG A 106 26.52 -7.86 3.81
N THR A 107 25.33 -8.16 4.33
CA THR A 107 24.08 -7.75 3.68
C THR A 107 23.69 -6.36 4.17
N HIS A 108 23.50 -5.45 3.22
CA HIS A 108 22.98 -4.12 3.47
C HIS A 108 21.56 -4.00 2.90
N THR A 109 20.68 -3.37 3.64
CA THR A 109 19.35 -2.99 3.14
C THR A 109 19.44 -1.59 2.56
N VAL A 110 19.02 -1.44 1.31
CA VAL A 110 18.97 -0.17 0.60
C VAL A 110 17.51 0.20 0.38
N VAL A 111 17.18 1.46 0.67
CA VAL A 111 15.85 2.03 0.43
C VAL A 111 16.00 3.17 -0.56
N GLU A 112 15.29 3.10 -1.67
CA GLU A 112 15.36 4.08 -2.74
C GLU A 112 13.97 4.64 -3.04
N THR A 113 13.89 5.97 -3.20
CA THR A 113 12.67 6.63 -3.66
C THR A 113 12.54 6.47 -5.17
N LEU A 114 11.41 6.00 -5.63
CA LEU A 114 11.17 5.79 -7.06
C LEU A 114 10.65 7.08 -7.73
N THR A 115 11.28 7.43 -8.86
CA THR A 115 10.74 8.44 -9.80
C THR A 115 9.52 7.88 -10.53
N ALA A 116 8.79 8.73 -11.27
CA ALA A 116 7.61 8.29 -12.04
C ALA A 116 7.92 7.10 -12.97
N GLU A 117 9.02 7.16 -13.72
CA GLU A 117 9.43 6.10 -14.65
C GLU A 117 9.89 4.83 -13.92
N ALA A 118 10.71 4.98 -12.89
CA ALA A 118 11.17 3.86 -12.06
C ALA A 118 9.99 3.19 -11.33
N ARG A 119 8.97 3.96 -10.94
CA ARG A 119 7.75 3.44 -10.33
C ARG A 119 6.96 2.56 -11.29
N ILE A 120 6.83 2.96 -12.57
CA ILE A 120 6.17 2.13 -13.58
C ILE A 120 6.95 0.82 -13.78
N ALA A 121 8.28 0.89 -13.86
CA ALA A 121 9.11 -0.29 -13.99
C ALA A 121 8.95 -1.24 -12.79
N GLU A 122 8.97 -0.73 -11.56
CA GLU A 122 8.79 -1.50 -10.33
C GLU A 122 7.41 -2.17 -10.29
N LEU A 123 6.34 -1.41 -10.53
CA LEU A 123 4.98 -1.96 -10.57
C LEU A 123 4.81 -3.02 -11.64
N THR A 124 5.49 -2.88 -12.79
CA THR A 124 5.51 -3.88 -13.86
C THR A 124 6.21 -5.16 -13.40
N GLN A 125 7.32 -5.02 -12.68
CA GLN A 125 8.03 -6.15 -12.06
C GLN A 125 7.17 -6.84 -10.98
N MET A 126 6.52 -6.08 -10.11
CA MET A 126 5.60 -6.59 -9.09
C MET A 126 4.42 -7.35 -9.70
N LEU A 127 3.96 -6.94 -10.89
CA LEU A 127 2.91 -7.62 -11.65
C LEU A 127 3.40 -8.95 -12.28
N GLY A 128 4.71 -9.20 -12.28
CA GLY A 128 5.32 -10.37 -12.94
C GLY A 128 5.29 -10.31 -14.47
N ALA A 129 5.09 -9.15 -15.06
CA ALA A 129 4.88 -8.96 -16.49
C ALA A 129 6.01 -8.10 -17.08
N HIS A 130 7.06 -8.74 -17.58
CA HIS A 130 8.26 -8.07 -18.14
C HIS A 130 8.11 -7.68 -19.63
N SER A 131 6.88 -7.45 -20.08
CA SER A 131 6.58 -7.13 -21.48
C SER A 131 6.00 -5.73 -21.62
N GLU A 132 6.01 -5.21 -22.86
CA GLU A 132 5.34 -3.95 -23.18
C GLU A 132 3.84 -3.95 -22.86
N ALA A 133 3.19 -5.12 -22.97
CA ALA A 133 1.81 -5.30 -22.54
C ALA A 133 1.64 -5.14 -21.02
N GLY A 134 2.59 -5.68 -20.24
CA GLY A 134 2.59 -5.50 -18.78
C GLY A 134 2.77 -4.04 -18.36
N ARG A 135 3.65 -3.31 -19.05
CA ARG A 135 3.82 -1.87 -18.83
C ARG A 135 2.53 -1.10 -19.10
N ARG A 136 1.85 -1.35 -20.21
CA ARG A 136 0.54 -0.72 -20.51
C ARG A 136 -0.50 -1.02 -19.44
N SER A 137 -0.58 -2.27 -18.96
CA SER A 137 -1.50 -2.61 -17.88
C SER A 137 -1.21 -1.84 -16.59
N VAL A 138 0.05 -1.55 -16.28
CA VAL A 138 0.43 -0.70 -15.14
C VAL A 138 0.03 0.76 -15.38
N GLU A 139 0.25 1.28 -16.59
CA GLU A 139 -0.15 2.66 -16.95
C GLU A 139 -1.68 2.83 -16.87
N GLU A 140 -2.45 1.84 -17.34
CA GLU A 140 -3.91 1.79 -17.20
C GLU A 140 -4.32 1.77 -15.72
N MET A 141 -3.72 0.90 -14.90
CA MET A 141 -3.97 0.81 -13.47
C MET A 141 -3.69 2.14 -12.75
N LEU A 142 -2.59 2.81 -13.07
CA LEU A 142 -2.27 4.14 -12.51
C LEU A 142 -3.28 5.20 -12.94
N GLY A 143 -3.78 5.11 -14.19
CA GLY A 143 -4.86 5.96 -14.70
C GLY A 143 -6.16 5.76 -13.93
N GLU A 144 -6.56 4.52 -13.65
CA GLU A 144 -7.73 4.19 -12.82
C GLU A 144 -7.57 4.73 -11.40
N VAL A 145 -6.40 4.54 -10.78
CA VAL A 145 -6.11 5.08 -9.45
C VAL A 145 -6.22 6.60 -9.42
N ALA A 146 -5.74 7.29 -10.46
CA ALA A 146 -5.88 8.74 -10.56
C ALA A 146 -7.36 9.17 -10.63
N GLN A 147 -8.20 8.43 -11.35
CA GLN A 147 -9.65 8.67 -11.40
C GLN A 147 -10.31 8.43 -10.04
N VAL A 148 -9.89 7.40 -9.30
CA VAL A 148 -10.37 7.14 -7.94
C VAL A 148 -9.98 8.28 -7.00
N LYS A 149 -8.75 8.74 -7.09
CA LYS A 149 -8.23 9.85 -6.26
C LYS A 149 -8.94 11.17 -6.54
N THR A 150 -9.40 11.40 -7.75
CA THR A 150 -10.19 12.61 -8.12
C THR A 150 -11.69 12.46 -7.86
N GLY A 151 -12.16 11.31 -7.40
CA GLY A 151 -13.59 11.02 -7.21
C GLY A 151 -14.37 10.71 -8.49
N ALA A 152 -13.69 10.60 -9.63
CA ALA A 152 -14.32 10.26 -10.91
C ALA A 152 -14.66 8.76 -11.04
N LEU A 153 -14.04 7.91 -10.23
CA LEU A 153 -14.28 6.48 -10.19
C LEU A 153 -14.40 6.01 -8.72
N VAL A 154 -15.28 5.04 -8.47
CA VAL A 154 -15.42 4.38 -7.16
C VAL A 154 -15.16 2.88 -7.35
N LEU A 155 -14.25 2.32 -6.57
CA LEU A 155 -14.03 0.87 -6.52
C LEU A 155 -15.01 0.22 -5.53
N ASN A 156 -15.73 -0.80 -5.99
CA ASN A 156 -16.68 -1.59 -5.20
C ASN A 156 -16.19 -3.03 -4.98
#